data_a5636d987f05bdc5ee1c110189ba2d36
#
_entry.id   a5636d987f05bdc5ee1c110189ba2d36
#
_cell.length_a   1.000
_cell.length_b   1.000
_cell.length_c   1.000
_cell.angle_alpha   90.00
_cell.angle_beta   90.00
_cell.angle_gamma   90.00
#
_symmetry.space_group_name_H-M   'P 1'
#
loop_
_entity.id
_entity.type
_entity.pdbx_description
1 polymer ?
#
loop_
_entity_poly.entity_id
_entity_poly.type
_entity_poly.pdbx_seq_one_letter_code
_entity_poly.pdbx_strand_id
1 'polypeptide(L)'
;MCIRDRVPRAPAIFGTWPFVSDLRTGAMSGGSGEQAVLMAACAQMGRYYGLPTGIAAGMTDSKLPDAQSGYEKGYTVTLGAHSGANLIYESAGMQASLLGCCPESYVIDNDMLGAINRTVRGIEVNEDTMAFETMQQVCTEGPGHYLGHEQTLSRMQSDYLYPELGDRENINNWIDQGSSNIEERASLRAREIIESHFPDHIDPEIEMRIRNEFPVRIQTGPSQTIEPRVA
;
A
#
# COMPACT_ATOMS: atom_id res chain seq x y z
N MET A 1 -7.04 -3.85 33.25
CA MET A 1 -7.97 -5.00 33.35
C MET A 1 -8.29 -5.42 31.93
N CYS A 2 -7.91 -6.61 31.56
CA CYS A 2 -8.01 -7.09 30.20
C CYS A 2 -9.39 -7.72 29.95
N ILE A 3 -10.01 -7.48 28.80
CA ILE A 3 -11.27 -8.13 28.40
C ILE A 3 -11.13 -9.66 28.44
N ARG A 4 -9.96 -10.19 28.08
CA ARG A 4 -9.66 -11.63 28.10
C ARG A 4 -9.77 -12.27 29.49
N ASP A 5 -9.54 -11.49 30.55
CA ASP A 5 -9.67 -12.00 31.92
C ASP A 5 -11.14 -12.20 32.32
N ARG A 6 -12.02 -11.41 31.69
CA ARG A 6 -13.48 -11.47 31.97
C ARG A 6 -14.25 -12.36 31.00
N VAL A 7 -13.81 -12.43 29.77
CA VAL A 7 -14.43 -13.24 28.70
C VAL A 7 -13.38 -14.13 28.11
N PRO A 8 -13.14 -15.32 28.62
CA PRO A 8 -12.19 -16.27 28.05
C PRO A 8 -12.49 -16.54 26.57
N ARG A 9 -11.44 -16.53 25.74
CA ARG A 9 -11.51 -16.72 24.28
C ARG A 9 -12.22 -15.61 23.50
N ALA A 10 -12.46 -14.44 24.09
CA ALA A 10 -12.94 -13.29 23.31
C ALA A 10 -11.97 -13.00 22.14
N PRO A 11 -12.48 -12.76 20.93
CA PRO A 11 -11.64 -12.33 19.81
C PRO A 11 -10.89 -11.04 20.18
N ALA A 12 -9.59 -11.02 19.94
CA ALA A 12 -8.76 -9.85 20.22
C ALA A 12 -7.67 -9.70 19.16
N ILE A 13 -7.43 -8.47 18.75
CA ILE A 13 -6.29 -8.08 17.93
C ILE A 13 -5.28 -7.41 18.85
N PHE A 14 -4.03 -7.87 18.82
CA PHE A 14 -2.92 -7.20 19.49
C PHE A 14 -2.54 -5.96 18.68
N GLY A 15 -2.80 -4.79 19.24
CA GLY A 15 -2.60 -3.50 18.56
C GLY A 15 -1.83 -2.54 19.46
N THR A 16 -0.52 -2.72 19.60
CA THR A 16 0.33 -1.79 20.33
C THR A 16 0.89 -0.76 19.35
N TRP A 17 0.67 0.51 19.65
CA TRP A 17 1.07 1.63 18.81
C TRP A 17 2.02 2.57 19.56
N PRO A 18 3.28 2.21 19.75
CA PRO A 18 4.26 3.15 20.25
C PRO A 18 4.53 4.23 19.21
N PHE A 19 4.69 5.47 19.65
CA PHE A 19 5.08 6.58 18.80
C PHE A 19 6.44 7.13 19.22
N VAL A 20 7.19 7.61 18.23
CA VAL A 20 8.48 8.24 18.40
C VAL A 20 8.34 9.74 18.17
N SER A 21 9.06 10.55 18.94
CA SER A 21 9.21 11.98 18.71
C SER A 21 10.66 12.32 18.44
N ASP A 22 10.91 13.24 17.51
CA ASP A 22 12.21 13.85 17.35
C ASP A 22 12.51 14.71 18.59
N LEU A 23 13.52 14.32 19.36
CA LEU A 23 13.84 14.98 20.63
C LEU A 23 14.39 16.40 20.46
N ARG A 24 14.79 16.79 19.26
CA ARG A 24 15.28 18.14 18.94
C ARG A 24 14.14 19.13 18.72
N THR A 25 13.03 18.65 18.14
CA THR A 25 11.90 19.50 17.73
C THR A 25 10.63 19.22 18.52
N GLY A 26 10.53 18.05 19.17
CA GLY A 26 9.31 17.55 19.82
C GLY A 26 8.23 17.07 18.85
N ALA A 27 8.50 17.09 17.54
CA ALA A 27 7.55 16.62 16.54
C ALA A 27 7.42 15.09 16.55
N MET A 28 6.22 14.57 16.32
CA MET A 28 6.02 13.15 16.07
C MET A 28 6.76 12.76 14.79
N SER A 29 7.43 11.60 14.82
CA SER A 29 8.22 11.07 13.70
C SER A 29 7.70 9.72 13.27
N GLY A 30 6.58 9.73 12.53
CA GLY A 30 5.89 8.54 12.06
C GLY A 30 6.63 7.77 10.97
N GLY A 31 7.46 8.46 10.20
CA GLY A 31 8.28 7.89 9.12
C GLY A 31 9.68 7.46 9.55
N SER A 32 10.07 7.58 10.82
CA SER A 32 11.44 7.31 11.25
C SER A 32 11.79 5.82 11.33
N GLY A 33 13.10 5.52 11.25
CA GLY A 33 13.63 4.18 11.42
C GLY A 33 13.33 3.60 12.80
N GLU A 34 13.34 4.43 13.84
CA GLU A 34 12.98 4.05 15.21
C GLU A 34 11.52 3.63 15.30
N GLN A 35 10.61 4.35 14.65
CA GLN A 35 9.21 3.98 14.55
C GLN A 35 9.05 2.61 13.85
N ALA A 36 9.76 2.39 12.76
CA ALA A 36 9.73 1.13 12.02
C ALA A 36 10.16 -0.06 12.88
N VAL A 37 11.26 0.09 13.64
CA VAL A 37 11.77 -0.97 14.55
C VAL A 37 10.77 -1.28 15.65
N LEU A 38 10.17 -0.26 16.26
CA LEU A 38 9.18 -0.45 17.32
C LEU A 38 7.93 -1.15 16.81
N MET A 39 7.45 -0.81 15.62
CA MET A 39 6.29 -1.46 15.01
C MET A 39 6.58 -2.92 14.64
N ALA A 40 7.78 -3.22 14.12
CA ALA A 40 8.22 -4.58 13.86
C ALA A 40 8.30 -5.39 15.17
N ALA A 41 8.83 -4.81 16.24
CA ALA A 41 8.86 -5.45 17.55
C ALA A 41 7.44 -5.73 18.08
N CYS A 42 6.49 -4.81 17.88
CA CYS A 42 5.08 -5.03 18.23
C CYS A 42 4.48 -6.21 17.45
N ALA A 43 4.78 -6.32 16.14
CA ALA A 43 4.33 -7.46 15.34
C ALA A 43 4.88 -8.79 15.88
N GLN A 44 6.16 -8.83 16.23
CA GLN A 44 6.79 -10.02 16.84
C GLN A 44 6.16 -10.39 18.19
N MET A 45 5.88 -9.39 19.03
CA MET A 45 5.22 -9.63 20.33
C MET A 45 3.81 -10.17 20.16
N GLY A 46 3.03 -9.67 19.19
CA GLY A 46 1.72 -10.22 18.90
C GLY A 46 1.78 -11.69 18.48
N ARG A 47 2.74 -12.06 17.64
CA ARG A 47 3.02 -13.47 17.29
C ARG A 47 3.42 -14.31 18.51
N TYR A 48 4.26 -13.78 19.38
CA TYR A 48 4.65 -14.46 20.62
C TYR A 48 3.42 -14.79 21.49
N TYR A 49 2.44 -13.88 21.56
CA TYR A 49 1.20 -14.12 22.28
C TYR A 49 0.16 -14.95 21.51
N GLY A 50 0.45 -15.37 20.29
CA GLY A 50 -0.48 -16.12 19.43
C GLY A 50 -1.73 -15.33 19.05
N LEU A 51 -1.61 -14.01 18.88
CA LEU A 51 -2.72 -13.12 18.55
C LEU A 51 -2.55 -12.54 17.14
N PRO A 52 -3.66 -12.37 16.41
CA PRO A 52 -3.65 -11.47 15.24
C PRO A 52 -3.13 -10.10 15.66
N THR A 53 -2.28 -9.52 14.84
CA THR A 53 -1.55 -8.29 15.18
C THR A 53 -1.80 -7.19 14.18
N GLY A 54 -2.18 -6.02 14.70
CA GLY A 54 -2.27 -4.76 13.95
C GLY A 54 -1.17 -3.79 14.38
N ILE A 55 -0.54 -3.15 13.43
CA ILE A 55 0.49 -2.12 13.64
C ILE A 55 0.20 -0.90 12.77
N ALA A 56 0.75 0.25 13.13
CA ALA A 56 0.75 1.44 12.29
C ALA A 56 2.07 1.54 11.51
N ALA A 57 2.01 1.60 10.19
CA ALA A 57 3.17 1.82 9.32
C ALA A 57 2.73 2.43 7.98
N GLY A 58 3.64 3.12 7.29
CA GLY A 58 3.32 3.82 6.04
C GLY A 58 3.02 5.30 6.24
N MET A 59 3.23 5.82 7.44
CA MET A 59 3.30 7.26 7.69
C MET A 59 4.62 7.81 7.17
N THR A 60 4.63 9.08 6.81
CA THR A 60 5.85 9.81 6.49
C THR A 60 5.92 11.14 7.23
N ASP A 61 7.13 11.60 7.56
CA ASP A 61 7.35 12.94 8.09
C ASP A 61 7.42 14.00 6.99
N SER A 62 7.50 13.59 5.71
CA SER A 62 7.38 14.52 4.59
C SER A 62 5.99 15.16 4.52
N LYS A 63 5.95 16.38 3.99
CA LYS A 63 4.73 17.17 3.76
C LYS A 63 4.24 17.07 2.32
N LEU A 64 5.01 16.39 1.46
CA LEU A 64 4.76 16.21 0.05
C LEU A 64 4.90 14.73 -0.34
N PRO A 65 4.28 14.27 -1.43
CA PRO A 65 4.47 12.93 -1.96
C PRO A 65 5.81 12.80 -2.73
N ASP A 66 6.90 13.14 -2.06
CA ASP A 66 8.26 13.21 -2.59
C ASP A 66 9.06 11.93 -2.32
N ALA A 67 10.37 11.98 -2.60
CA ALA A 67 11.28 10.86 -2.36
C ALA A 67 11.33 10.46 -0.88
N GLN A 68 11.23 11.44 0.05
CA GLN A 68 11.19 11.15 1.48
C GLN A 68 9.92 10.35 1.82
N SER A 69 8.77 10.77 1.32
CA SER A 69 7.50 10.05 1.48
C SER A 69 7.63 8.60 0.99
N GLY A 70 8.21 8.42 -0.20
CA GLY A 70 8.36 7.09 -0.80
C GLY A 70 9.25 6.15 0.02
N TYR A 71 10.45 6.58 0.45
CA TYR A 71 11.34 5.69 1.18
C TYR A 71 10.85 5.42 2.61
N GLU A 72 10.33 6.43 3.34
CA GLU A 72 9.83 6.25 4.70
C GLU A 72 8.66 5.26 4.75
N LYS A 73 7.69 5.41 3.87
CA LYS A 73 6.56 4.47 3.74
C LYS A 73 7.01 3.10 3.29
N GLY A 74 7.87 3.03 2.28
CA GLY A 74 8.37 1.80 1.71
C GLY A 74 9.05 0.90 2.75
N TYR A 75 10.01 1.43 3.52
CA TYR A 75 10.72 0.60 4.48
C TYR A 75 9.89 0.28 5.74
N THR A 76 9.06 1.23 6.23
CA THR A 76 8.24 1.02 7.43
C THR A 76 7.21 -0.07 7.21
N VAL A 77 6.48 -0.03 6.10
CA VAL A 77 5.48 -1.06 5.75
C VAL A 77 6.15 -2.41 5.46
N THR A 78 7.26 -2.41 4.70
CA THR A 78 7.99 -3.64 4.38
C THR A 78 8.47 -4.34 5.64
N LEU A 79 9.10 -3.61 6.56
CA LEU A 79 9.59 -4.18 7.81
C LEU A 79 8.45 -4.73 8.67
N GLY A 80 7.35 -3.99 8.79
CA GLY A 80 6.18 -4.41 9.53
C GLY A 80 5.52 -5.66 8.95
N ALA A 81 5.34 -5.71 7.65
CA ALA A 81 4.74 -6.85 6.94
C ALA A 81 5.60 -8.12 7.09
N HIS A 82 6.91 -8.02 6.85
CA HIS A 82 7.84 -9.14 7.01
C HIS A 82 8.05 -9.57 8.47
N SER A 83 7.77 -8.71 9.45
CA SER A 83 7.76 -9.07 10.87
C SER A 83 6.52 -9.87 11.27
N GLY A 84 5.54 -10.02 10.36
CA GLY A 84 4.37 -10.86 10.55
C GLY A 84 3.14 -10.13 11.09
N ALA A 85 3.03 -8.83 10.86
CA ALA A 85 1.78 -8.11 11.07
C ALA A 85 0.67 -8.64 10.15
N ASN A 86 -0.52 -8.81 10.70
CA ASN A 86 -1.69 -9.26 9.94
C ASN A 86 -2.48 -8.09 9.36
N LEU A 87 -2.37 -6.92 10.00
CA LEU A 87 -3.04 -5.71 9.61
C LEU A 87 -2.09 -4.52 9.81
N ILE A 88 -1.96 -3.70 8.78
CA ILE A 88 -1.15 -2.49 8.83
C ILE A 88 -2.08 -1.30 8.60
N TYR A 89 -2.23 -0.48 9.64
CA TYR A 89 -3.03 0.73 9.61
C TYR A 89 -2.23 1.88 9.01
N GLU A 90 -2.94 2.85 8.40
CA GLU A 90 -2.38 4.12 7.92
C GLU A 90 -1.30 3.96 6.84
N SER A 91 -1.36 2.84 6.13
CA SER A 91 -0.35 2.47 5.14
C SER A 91 -0.45 3.24 3.81
N ALA A 92 -1.49 4.06 3.63
CA ALA A 92 -1.67 4.86 2.42
C ALA A 92 -2.12 6.28 2.71
N GLY A 93 -1.64 7.25 1.93
CA GLY A 93 -2.10 8.64 1.91
C GLY A 93 -1.53 9.54 3.01
N MET A 94 -1.02 9.00 4.10
CA MET A 94 -0.59 9.77 5.27
C MET A 94 0.68 10.57 5.02
N GLN A 95 0.62 11.86 5.35
CA GLN A 95 1.73 12.81 5.28
C GLN A 95 1.89 13.53 6.63
N ALA A 96 3.03 14.16 6.84
CA ALA A 96 3.32 14.96 8.03
C ALA A 96 2.99 14.25 9.34
N SER A 97 3.35 12.97 9.45
CA SER A 97 3.09 12.12 10.63
C SER A 97 1.63 12.15 11.07
N LEU A 98 0.69 11.83 10.19
CA LEU A 98 -0.76 11.81 10.39
C LEU A 98 -1.46 13.18 10.41
N LEU A 99 -0.73 14.30 10.24
CA LEU A 99 -1.34 15.62 10.25
C LEU A 99 -1.97 16.02 8.91
N GLY A 100 -1.70 15.27 7.85
CA GLY A 100 -2.24 15.52 6.52
C GLY A 100 -2.31 14.26 5.67
N CYS A 101 -3.02 14.39 4.56
CA CYS A 101 -3.05 13.40 3.48
C CYS A 101 -3.26 14.12 2.14
N CYS A 102 -2.90 13.45 1.05
CA CYS A 102 -3.21 13.96 -0.28
C CYS A 102 -3.66 12.82 -1.22
N PRO A 103 -4.53 13.10 -2.20
CA PRO A 103 -5.04 12.11 -3.13
C PRO A 103 -3.93 11.40 -3.92
N GLU A 104 -2.91 12.13 -4.34
CA GLU A 104 -1.75 11.61 -5.06
C GLU A 104 -1.03 10.52 -4.26
N SER A 105 -0.85 10.76 -2.95
CA SER A 105 -0.23 9.78 -2.06
C SER A 105 -1.02 8.48 -1.97
N TYR A 106 -2.36 8.54 -1.93
CA TYR A 106 -3.16 7.32 -1.91
C TYR A 106 -2.91 6.45 -3.13
N VAL A 107 -2.79 7.06 -4.30
CA VAL A 107 -2.60 6.33 -5.56
C VAL A 107 -1.18 5.78 -5.68
N ILE A 108 -0.16 6.57 -5.29
CA ILE A 108 1.25 6.15 -5.26
C ILE A 108 1.44 5.01 -4.26
N ASP A 109 0.88 5.16 -3.07
CA ASP A 109 1.01 4.18 -1.99
C ASP A 109 0.31 2.86 -2.34
N ASN A 110 -0.77 2.88 -3.13
CA ASN A 110 -1.41 1.67 -3.63
C ASN A 110 -0.44 0.80 -4.46
N ASP A 111 0.33 1.41 -5.36
CA ASP A 111 1.37 0.72 -6.13
C ASP A 111 2.49 0.18 -5.22
N MET A 112 2.95 0.99 -4.27
CA MET A 112 3.94 0.58 -3.27
C MET A 112 3.45 -0.62 -2.47
N LEU A 113 2.22 -0.58 -1.96
CA LEU A 113 1.61 -1.68 -1.21
C LEU A 113 1.46 -2.94 -2.05
N GLY A 114 1.12 -2.81 -3.32
CA GLY A 114 1.11 -3.92 -4.27
C GLY A 114 2.49 -4.58 -4.37
N ALA A 115 3.56 -3.79 -4.51
CA ALA A 115 4.93 -4.28 -4.55
C ALA A 115 5.35 -4.96 -3.24
N ILE A 116 5.00 -4.38 -2.09
CA ILE A 116 5.29 -4.98 -0.78
C ILE A 116 4.55 -6.30 -0.61
N ASN A 117 3.26 -6.36 -0.96
CA ASN A 117 2.47 -7.60 -0.91
C ASN A 117 3.09 -8.69 -1.80
N ARG A 118 3.64 -8.31 -2.97
CA ARG A 118 4.39 -9.26 -3.81
C ARG A 118 5.61 -9.82 -3.09
N THR A 119 6.34 -9.00 -2.31
CA THR A 119 7.50 -9.48 -1.53
C THR A 119 7.07 -10.40 -0.37
N VAL A 120 5.96 -10.10 0.28
CA VAL A 120 5.41 -10.91 1.39
C VAL A 120 4.93 -12.28 0.89
N ARG A 121 4.39 -12.35 -0.33
CA ARG A 121 4.01 -13.63 -0.97
C ARG A 121 5.21 -14.58 -1.09
N GLY A 122 6.44 -14.04 -1.21
CA GLY A 122 7.66 -14.81 -1.29
C GLY A 122 7.80 -15.58 -2.61
N ILE A 123 8.55 -16.68 -2.54
CA ILE A 123 8.81 -17.59 -3.65
C ILE A 123 8.27 -18.96 -3.29
N GLU A 124 7.35 -19.46 -4.07
CA GLU A 124 6.89 -20.84 -3.96
C GLU A 124 7.96 -21.78 -4.55
N VAL A 125 8.30 -22.85 -3.81
CA VAL A 125 9.28 -23.84 -4.25
C VAL A 125 8.59 -25.19 -4.35
N ASN A 126 8.38 -25.65 -5.57
CA ASN A 126 7.82 -26.95 -5.92
C ASN A 126 8.38 -27.40 -7.28
N GLU A 127 8.01 -28.57 -7.75
CA GLU A 127 8.51 -29.15 -9.03
C GLU A 127 8.22 -28.21 -10.22
N ASP A 128 7.04 -27.59 -10.27
CA ASP A 128 6.66 -26.70 -11.34
C ASP A 128 7.45 -25.37 -11.30
N THR A 129 7.69 -24.81 -10.11
CA THR A 129 8.48 -23.56 -9.96
C THR A 129 9.99 -23.79 -10.13
N MET A 130 10.49 -24.97 -9.84
CA MET A 130 11.88 -25.35 -10.14
C MET A 130 12.12 -25.50 -11.64
N ALA A 131 11.09 -25.78 -12.42
CA ALA A 131 11.09 -25.72 -13.89
C ALA A 131 12.23 -26.51 -14.56
N PHE A 132 12.63 -27.65 -13.99
CA PHE A 132 13.76 -28.44 -14.50
C PHE A 132 13.55 -28.91 -15.95
N GLU A 133 12.35 -29.42 -16.25
CA GLU A 133 12.00 -29.87 -17.60
C GLU A 133 12.06 -28.72 -18.62
N THR A 134 11.55 -27.56 -18.24
CA THR A 134 11.61 -26.34 -19.07
C THR A 134 13.07 -25.91 -19.31
N MET A 135 13.90 -25.94 -18.29
CA MET A 135 15.33 -25.66 -18.45
C MET A 135 16.01 -26.64 -19.40
N GLN A 136 15.72 -27.95 -19.30
CA GLN A 136 16.26 -28.96 -20.18
C GLN A 136 15.83 -28.69 -21.63
N GLN A 137 14.53 -28.52 -21.87
CA GLN A 137 13.99 -28.28 -23.22
C GLN A 137 14.64 -27.03 -23.86
N VAL A 138 14.68 -25.91 -23.12
CA VAL A 138 15.21 -24.65 -23.66
C VAL A 138 16.70 -24.72 -23.92
N CYS A 139 17.48 -25.34 -23.03
CA CYS A 139 18.93 -25.36 -23.12
C CYS A 139 19.50 -26.44 -24.05
N THR A 140 18.80 -27.57 -24.24
CA THR A 140 19.32 -28.69 -25.04
C THR A 140 18.66 -28.82 -26.41
N GLU A 141 17.38 -28.49 -26.51
CA GLU A 141 16.56 -28.72 -27.71
C GLU A 141 16.00 -27.43 -28.30
N GLY A 142 15.95 -26.37 -27.52
CA GLY A 142 15.31 -25.10 -27.84
C GLY A 142 16.26 -23.99 -28.26
N PRO A 143 15.75 -22.77 -28.32
CA PRO A 143 16.49 -21.60 -28.83
C PRO A 143 17.51 -21.02 -27.85
N GLY A 144 17.72 -21.61 -26.66
CA GLY A 144 18.63 -21.10 -25.65
C GLY A 144 18.14 -19.88 -24.86
N HIS A 145 16.85 -19.52 -24.99
CA HIS A 145 16.20 -18.45 -24.21
C HIS A 145 14.77 -18.81 -23.89
N TYR A 146 14.24 -18.26 -22.77
CA TYR A 146 12.90 -18.59 -22.23
C TYR A 146 11.77 -17.72 -22.82
N LEU A 147 12.09 -16.70 -23.62
CA LEU A 147 11.12 -15.83 -24.26
C LEU A 147 10.22 -16.63 -25.21
N GLY A 148 8.92 -16.54 -25.02
CA GLY A 148 7.95 -17.31 -25.82
C GLY A 148 7.69 -18.73 -25.34
N HIS A 149 8.38 -19.24 -24.32
CA HIS A 149 8.05 -20.52 -23.74
C HIS A 149 6.71 -20.42 -22.97
N GLU A 150 5.86 -21.47 -23.08
CA GLU A 150 4.51 -21.47 -22.48
C GLU A 150 4.52 -21.16 -20.98
N GLN A 151 5.46 -21.74 -20.23
CA GLN A 151 5.60 -21.47 -18.81
C GLN A 151 5.96 -20.02 -18.53
N THR A 152 6.79 -19.38 -19.33
CA THR A 152 7.11 -17.95 -19.21
C THR A 152 5.87 -17.10 -19.45
N LEU A 153 5.10 -17.40 -20.51
CA LEU A 153 3.88 -16.65 -20.84
C LEU A 153 2.81 -16.78 -19.77
N SER A 154 2.62 -17.98 -19.21
CA SER A 154 1.67 -18.18 -18.12
C SER A 154 2.09 -17.46 -16.83
N ARG A 155 3.38 -17.55 -16.47
CA ARG A 155 3.89 -16.97 -15.23
C ARG A 155 4.04 -15.44 -15.28
N MET A 156 4.21 -14.84 -16.45
CA MET A 156 4.24 -13.38 -16.54
C MET A 156 2.91 -12.73 -16.11
N GLN A 157 1.79 -13.46 -16.13
CA GLN A 157 0.51 -12.95 -15.65
C GLN A 157 0.27 -13.23 -14.16
N SER A 158 0.78 -14.35 -13.64
CA SER A 158 0.54 -14.78 -12.26
C SER A 158 1.59 -14.29 -11.27
N ASP A 159 2.85 -14.21 -11.68
CA ASP A 159 3.99 -13.99 -10.79
C ASP A 159 4.50 -12.56 -10.79
N TYR A 160 4.25 -11.84 -11.87
CA TYR A 160 4.65 -10.44 -12.00
C TYR A 160 3.58 -9.50 -11.45
N LEU A 161 4.03 -8.43 -10.83
CA LEU A 161 3.20 -7.27 -10.52
C LEU A 161 3.45 -6.21 -11.57
N TYR A 162 2.38 -5.75 -12.21
CA TYR A 162 2.40 -4.60 -13.10
C TYR A 162 1.84 -3.39 -12.36
N PRO A 163 2.69 -2.40 -12.02
CA PRO A 163 2.23 -1.21 -11.32
C PRO A 163 1.32 -0.38 -12.22
N GLU A 164 0.37 0.34 -11.63
CA GLU A 164 -0.50 1.27 -12.36
C GLU A 164 0.20 2.60 -12.66
N LEU A 165 0.99 3.09 -11.70
CA LEU A 165 1.70 4.37 -11.80
C LEU A 165 3.19 4.23 -11.96
N GLY A 166 3.78 3.17 -11.40
CA GLY A 166 5.22 2.94 -11.45
C GLY A 166 5.68 2.70 -12.88
N ASP A 167 6.63 3.50 -13.35
CA ASP A 167 7.17 3.40 -14.70
C ASP A 167 8.00 2.12 -14.88
N ARG A 168 7.72 1.38 -15.94
CA ARG A 168 8.43 0.18 -16.40
C ARG A 168 8.85 0.28 -17.85
N GLU A 169 8.65 1.43 -18.47
CA GLU A 169 8.99 1.65 -19.86
C GLU A 169 10.52 1.75 -20.08
N ASN A 170 10.96 1.46 -21.28
CA ASN A 170 12.33 1.81 -21.66
C ASN A 170 12.45 3.33 -21.84
N ILE A 171 13.69 3.83 -21.79
CA ILE A 171 13.97 5.28 -21.80
C ILE A 171 13.40 6.00 -23.04
N ASN A 172 13.40 5.36 -24.22
CA ASN A 172 12.88 5.99 -25.44
C ASN A 172 11.36 6.13 -25.37
N ASN A 173 10.66 5.08 -24.97
CA ASN A 173 9.20 5.12 -24.80
C ASN A 173 8.80 6.15 -23.74
N TRP A 174 9.53 6.24 -22.62
CA TRP A 174 9.27 7.24 -21.59
C TRP A 174 9.43 8.68 -22.12
N ILE A 175 10.46 8.93 -22.95
CA ILE A 175 10.65 10.24 -23.60
C ILE A 175 9.49 10.53 -24.57
N ASP A 176 9.12 9.57 -25.40
CA ASP A 176 8.05 9.71 -26.40
C ASP A 176 6.67 9.93 -25.74
N GLN A 177 6.47 9.40 -24.52
CA GLN A 177 5.27 9.59 -23.72
C GLN A 177 5.29 10.89 -22.88
N GLY A 178 6.28 11.75 -23.06
CA GLY A 178 6.33 13.07 -22.42
C GLY A 178 7.09 13.15 -21.12
N SER A 179 7.89 12.13 -20.77
CA SER A 179 8.85 12.13 -19.64
C SER A 179 8.21 12.46 -18.27
N SER A 180 6.95 12.03 -18.04
CA SER A 180 6.24 12.33 -16.80
C SER A 180 6.85 11.66 -15.59
N ASN A 181 6.87 12.34 -14.45
CA ASN A 181 7.22 11.78 -13.16
C ASN A 181 6.00 11.10 -12.49
N ILE A 182 6.23 10.37 -11.39
CA ILE A 182 5.16 9.61 -10.71
C ILE A 182 4.11 10.54 -10.09
N GLU A 183 4.48 11.72 -9.60
CA GLU A 183 3.57 12.67 -8.98
C GLU A 183 2.58 13.24 -10.02
N GLU A 184 3.07 13.57 -11.22
CA GLU A 184 2.23 14.01 -12.33
C GLU A 184 1.22 12.94 -12.75
N ARG A 185 1.65 11.69 -12.90
CA ARG A 185 0.76 10.56 -13.22
C ARG A 185 -0.27 10.33 -12.10
N ALA A 186 0.17 10.40 -10.85
CA ALA A 186 -0.70 10.23 -9.68
C ALA A 186 -1.76 11.33 -9.58
N SER A 187 -1.40 12.58 -9.88
CA SER A 187 -2.34 13.70 -9.86
C SER A 187 -3.45 13.53 -10.91
N LEU A 188 -3.08 13.08 -12.12
CA LEU A 188 -4.06 12.76 -13.16
C LEU A 188 -4.98 11.61 -12.74
N ARG A 189 -4.40 10.52 -12.22
CA ARG A 189 -5.16 9.35 -11.81
C ARG A 189 -6.08 9.63 -10.62
N ALA A 190 -5.61 10.36 -9.63
CA ALA A 190 -6.42 10.76 -8.48
C ALA A 190 -7.61 11.60 -8.91
N ARG A 191 -7.42 12.54 -9.83
CA ARG A 191 -8.50 13.35 -10.39
C ARG A 191 -9.51 12.51 -11.15
N GLU A 192 -9.05 11.59 -12.01
CA GLU A 192 -9.91 10.67 -12.74
C GLU A 192 -10.80 9.86 -11.79
N ILE A 193 -10.23 9.29 -10.70
CA ILE A 193 -10.99 8.54 -9.72
C ILE A 193 -12.04 9.42 -9.04
N ILE A 194 -11.66 10.61 -8.59
CA ILE A 194 -12.58 11.54 -7.92
C ILE A 194 -13.73 11.96 -8.84
N GLU A 195 -13.47 12.15 -10.13
CA GLU A 195 -14.47 12.60 -11.10
C GLU A 195 -15.36 11.49 -11.64
N SER A 196 -14.91 10.24 -11.60
CA SER A 196 -15.62 9.11 -12.23
C SER A 196 -16.19 8.09 -11.25
N HIS A 197 -15.66 7.98 -10.03
CA HIS A 197 -16.07 6.95 -9.09
C HIS A 197 -17.08 7.47 -8.07
N PHE A 198 -18.33 7.01 -8.21
CA PHE A 198 -19.42 7.29 -7.27
C PHE A 198 -19.92 5.96 -6.71
N PRO A 199 -19.53 5.58 -5.46
CA PRO A 199 -19.95 4.33 -4.88
C PRO A 199 -21.46 4.31 -4.62
N ASP A 200 -22.13 3.23 -5.04
CA ASP A 200 -23.56 2.98 -4.92
C ASP A 200 -23.90 1.75 -4.06
N HIS A 201 -22.98 1.33 -3.21
CA HIS A 201 -23.08 0.11 -2.41
C HIS A 201 -24.06 0.22 -1.22
N ILE A 202 -24.60 1.41 -0.94
CA ILE A 202 -25.61 1.64 0.10
C ILE A 202 -26.98 1.69 -0.57
N ASP A 203 -27.93 0.94 -0.02
CA ASP A 203 -29.33 1.00 -0.47
C ASP A 203 -29.85 2.46 -0.47
N PRO A 204 -30.50 2.95 -1.56
CA PRO A 204 -30.93 4.33 -1.69
C PRO A 204 -31.88 4.81 -0.56
N GLU A 205 -32.72 3.92 -0.02
CA GLU A 205 -33.61 4.27 1.07
C GLU A 205 -32.83 4.47 2.38
N ILE A 206 -31.81 3.64 2.60
CA ILE A 206 -30.91 3.76 3.75
C ILE A 206 -30.08 5.04 3.62
N GLU A 207 -29.53 5.31 2.45
CA GLU A 207 -28.77 6.53 2.18
C GLU A 207 -29.62 7.79 2.45
N MET A 208 -30.85 7.80 1.95
CA MET A 208 -31.78 8.91 2.17
C MET A 208 -32.07 9.12 3.67
N ARG A 209 -32.26 8.05 4.45
CA ARG A 209 -32.45 8.14 5.89
C ARG A 209 -31.23 8.72 6.59
N ILE A 210 -30.02 8.25 6.25
CA ILE A 210 -28.75 8.77 6.80
C ILE A 210 -28.64 10.27 6.51
N ARG A 211 -28.90 10.72 5.30
CA ARG A 211 -28.83 12.13 4.92
C ARG A 211 -29.86 13.02 5.61
N ASN A 212 -31.03 12.48 5.91
CA ASN A 212 -32.07 13.20 6.65
C ASN A 212 -31.77 13.32 8.16
N GLU A 213 -31.12 12.30 8.75
CA GLU A 213 -30.79 12.24 10.17
C GLU A 213 -29.47 12.94 10.51
N PHE A 214 -28.53 12.97 9.58
CA PHE A 214 -27.18 13.48 9.80
C PHE A 214 -26.78 14.54 8.78
N PRO A 215 -26.03 15.58 9.17
CA PRO A 215 -25.59 16.65 8.26
C PRO A 215 -24.42 16.18 7.34
N VAL A 216 -24.65 15.11 6.60
CA VAL A 216 -23.62 14.51 5.71
C VAL A 216 -23.59 15.29 4.41
N ARG A 217 -22.42 15.87 4.09
CA ARG A 217 -22.17 16.66 2.86
C ARG A 217 -21.39 15.83 1.85
N ILE A 218 -21.87 14.65 1.49
CA ILE A 218 -21.27 13.83 0.43
C ILE A 218 -21.90 14.21 -0.90
N GLN A 219 -21.08 14.44 -1.91
CA GLN A 219 -21.55 14.65 -3.28
C GLN A 219 -22.04 13.32 -3.86
N THR A 220 -23.19 13.35 -4.52
CA THR A 220 -23.86 12.19 -5.13
C THR A 220 -23.73 12.16 -6.65
N GLY A 221 -22.78 12.87 -7.23
CA GLY A 221 -22.58 12.92 -8.67
C GLY A 221 -21.30 13.67 -9.05
N PRO A 222 -21.00 13.80 -10.35
CA PRO A 222 -19.78 14.47 -10.81
C PRO A 222 -19.69 15.86 -10.21
N SER A 223 -18.54 16.16 -9.62
CA SER A 223 -18.25 17.44 -8.98
C SER A 223 -18.41 18.58 -9.99
N GLN A 224 -19.26 19.53 -9.71
CA GLN A 224 -19.13 20.85 -10.32
C GLN A 224 -17.83 21.45 -9.75
N THR A 225 -16.88 21.67 -10.60
CA THR A 225 -15.51 22.18 -10.38
C THR A 225 -15.26 22.84 -9.02
N ILE A 226 -14.49 22.18 -8.18
CA ILE A 226 -13.89 22.85 -7.03
C ILE A 226 -12.75 23.69 -7.61
N GLU A 227 -12.94 25.01 -7.71
CA GLU A 227 -11.82 25.90 -7.97
C GLU A 227 -10.77 25.74 -6.88
N PRO A 228 -9.48 25.63 -7.22
CA PRO A 228 -8.43 25.51 -6.21
C PRO A 228 -8.49 26.78 -5.35
N ARG A 229 -8.69 26.61 -4.06
CA ARG A 229 -8.49 27.70 -3.11
C ARG A 229 -6.99 28.02 -3.11
N VAL A 230 -6.65 29.09 -3.81
CA VAL A 230 -5.35 29.73 -3.70
C VAL A 230 -5.20 30.20 -2.25
N ALA A 231 -4.19 29.64 -1.53
CA ALA A 231 -3.81 30.08 -0.20
C ALA A 231 -2.98 31.36 -0.27
#